data_e1275d0e225ca444dbde15c7d5ef4cc7
#
_entry.id   e1275d0e225ca444dbde15c7d5ef4cc7
#
_cell.length_a   1.000
_cell.length_b   1.000
_cell.length_c   1.000
_cell.angle_alpha   90.00
_cell.angle_beta   90.00
_cell.angle_gamma   90.00
#
_symmetry.space_group_name_H-M   'P 1'
#
loop_
_entity.id
_entity.type
_entity.pdbx_description
1 polymer ?
#
loop_
_entity_poly.entity_id
_entity_poly.type
_entity_poly.pdbx_seq_one_letter_code
_entity_poly.pdbx_strand_id
1 'polypeptide(L)'
;MKRISFILSLFVMLVACSASLDNADYIPGPNGSGSDGTSETEPDVIADNQIKVISFNVRTSTGDKNTSNAWDLRKKAIPPMFAKENPTVFGVQEARENQMSFLRSQVAGYEGIGVGRDDGKTAGETMGIFYKTSDVELVKWGTFWLSQTPDTPSKGWDAKYYRTATWAVFKHKPSGVTFMYVNTHLDNAGKLARQNGLLLIRDKIIEYNTGNWPVILTADFNSTTDDPIFDSVKGLMTDARTACPVTDKYGSYNGWGQSNSVIDHIFYRGFNGISFHTVRDVYDGVQYMSDHYPVSAVLQVQN
;
A
#
# COMPACT_ATOMS: atom_id res chain seq x y z
N MET A 1 -46.59 68.94 -16.98
CA MET A 1 -45.30 68.52 -17.52
C MET A 1 -45.03 67.10 -16.95
N LYS A 2 -45.34 66.07 -17.75
CA LYS A 2 -45.18 64.66 -17.35
C LYS A 2 -43.83 64.16 -17.86
N ARG A 3 -42.95 63.70 -16.92
CA ARG A 3 -41.69 63.04 -17.28
C ARG A 3 -41.96 61.53 -17.46
N ILE A 4 -41.65 61.05 -18.65
CA ILE A 4 -41.72 59.63 -19.04
C ILE A 4 -40.33 59.07 -18.75
N SER A 5 -40.24 58.08 -17.84
CA SER A 5 -39.02 57.31 -17.59
C SER A 5 -39.08 56.04 -18.48
N PHE A 6 -38.10 55.88 -19.35
CA PHE A 6 -37.85 54.64 -20.07
C PHE A 6 -37.11 53.64 -19.18
N ILE A 7 -37.71 52.51 -18.93
CA ILE A 7 -37.06 51.37 -18.31
C ILE A 7 -36.53 50.46 -19.42
N LEU A 8 -35.21 50.35 -19.51
CA LEU A 8 -34.53 49.45 -20.44
C LEU A 8 -34.40 48.07 -19.76
N SER A 9 -35.22 47.10 -20.23
CA SER A 9 -35.14 45.73 -19.79
C SER A 9 -33.96 45.03 -20.47
N LEU A 10 -32.93 44.67 -19.70
CA LEU A 10 -31.83 43.88 -20.16
C LEU A 10 -32.24 42.39 -20.03
N PHE A 11 -32.51 41.71 -21.13
CA PHE A 11 -32.75 40.28 -21.18
C PHE A 11 -31.39 39.55 -21.12
N VAL A 12 -31.05 38.99 -19.98
CA VAL A 12 -29.92 38.07 -19.82
C VAL A 12 -30.44 36.68 -20.18
N MET A 13 -30.05 36.17 -21.35
CA MET A 13 -30.23 34.77 -21.69
C MET A 13 -29.29 33.91 -20.84
N LEU A 14 -29.84 33.25 -19.85
CA LEU A 14 -29.20 32.13 -19.19
C LEU A 14 -29.25 30.91 -20.11
N VAL A 15 -28.12 30.60 -20.73
CA VAL A 15 -27.93 29.29 -21.36
C VAL A 15 -27.75 28.29 -20.22
N ALA A 16 -28.77 27.56 -19.86
CA ALA A 16 -28.70 26.43 -18.98
C ALA A 16 -27.99 25.28 -19.74
N CYS A 17 -26.72 25.06 -19.44
CA CYS A 17 -26.04 23.84 -19.81
C CYS A 17 -26.55 22.75 -18.86
N SER A 18 -27.53 21.97 -19.28
CA SER A 18 -27.96 20.77 -18.57
C SER A 18 -26.86 19.70 -18.74
N ALA A 19 -25.92 19.65 -17.80
CA ALA A 19 -25.12 18.45 -17.62
C ALA A 19 -26.04 17.39 -17.00
N SER A 20 -26.39 16.39 -17.76
CA SER A 20 -27.06 15.18 -17.29
C SER A 20 -26.16 14.49 -16.28
N LEU A 21 -26.54 14.54 -15.01
CA LEU A 21 -26.04 13.68 -13.95
C LEU A 21 -26.73 12.30 -14.09
N ASP A 22 -26.28 11.52 -15.05
CA ASP A 22 -26.60 10.11 -15.11
C ASP A 22 -25.30 9.35 -15.36
N ASN A 23 -24.68 8.91 -14.27
CA ASN A 23 -23.87 7.70 -14.13
C ASN A 23 -23.31 7.61 -12.69
N ALA A 24 -24.24 7.63 -11.72
CA ALA A 24 -23.96 7.01 -10.43
C ALA A 24 -24.32 5.52 -10.57
N ASP A 25 -23.43 4.66 -10.08
CA ASP A 25 -23.70 3.26 -9.76
C ASP A 25 -23.72 2.23 -10.90
N TYR A 26 -22.72 2.23 -11.77
CA TYR A 26 -22.33 0.96 -12.38
C TYR A 26 -21.02 0.48 -11.74
N ILE A 27 -21.12 -0.41 -10.77
CA ILE A 27 -20.02 -1.26 -10.34
C ILE A 27 -19.99 -2.42 -11.34
N PRO A 28 -19.08 -2.47 -12.32
CA PRO A 28 -18.95 -3.66 -13.14
C PRO A 28 -18.53 -4.79 -12.22
N GLY A 29 -19.37 -5.79 -12.12
CA GLY A 29 -18.91 -7.09 -11.64
C GLY A 29 -17.76 -7.56 -12.53
N PRO A 30 -16.96 -8.56 -12.12
CA PRO A 30 -15.76 -9.02 -12.83
C PRO A 30 -16.04 -9.79 -14.13
N ASN A 31 -17.03 -9.42 -14.90
CA ASN A 31 -17.37 -9.98 -16.21
C ASN A 31 -17.08 -8.97 -17.32
N GLY A 32 -15.80 -8.59 -17.45
CA GLY A 32 -15.27 -8.03 -18.69
C GLY A 32 -14.88 -9.19 -19.59
N SER A 33 -15.52 -9.32 -20.75
CA SER A 33 -15.15 -10.27 -21.79
C SER A 33 -13.68 -10.10 -22.15
N GLY A 34 -12.86 -11.08 -21.76
CA GLY A 34 -11.46 -11.14 -22.13
C GLY A 34 -11.31 -11.22 -23.63
N SER A 35 -10.68 -10.25 -24.25
CA SER A 35 -9.99 -10.46 -25.50
C SER A 35 -8.74 -11.28 -25.16
N ASP A 36 -8.70 -12.49 -25.67
CA ASP A 36 -7.56 -13.39 -25.63
C ASP A 36 -6.46 -12.81 -26.55
N GLY A 37 -5.65 -11.94 -25.98
CA GLY A 37 -4.48 -11.35 -26.58
C GLY A 37 -3.45 -11.22 -25.47
N THR A 38 -2.35 -11.98 -25.55
CA THR A 38 -1.13 -11.76 -24.78
C THR A 38 -0.52 -10.42 -25.19
N SER A 39 -1.16 -9.34 -24.78
CA SER A 39 -0.56 -8.03 -24.78
C SER A 39 0.49 -8.03 -23.69
N GLU A 40 1.77 -8.06 -24.06
CA GLU A 40 2.85 -7.62 -23.18
C GLU A 40 2.50 -6.19 -22.79
N THR A 41 1.88 -6.02 -21.63
CA THR A 41 1.56 -4.68 -21.13
C THR A 41 2.87 -4.04 -20.71
N GLU A 42 3.25 -2.96 -21.41
CA GLU A 42 4.42 -2.17 -21.04
C GLU A 42 4.37 -1.81 -19.55
N PRO A 43 5.51 -1.87 -18.84
CA PRO A 43 5.58 -1.48 -17.45
C PRO A 43 5.16 -0.02 -17.24
N ASP A 44 4.55 0.27 -16.10
CA ASP A 44 4.29 1.65 -15.71
C ASP A 44 5.60 2.42 -15.53
N VAL A 45 5.67 3.60 -16.13
CA VAL A 45 6.84 4.49 -16.07
C VAL A 45 6.52 5.68 -15.19
N ILE A 46 7.41 5.98 -14.26
CA ILE A 46 7.35 7.17 -13.39
C ILE A 46 8.54 8.09 -13.68
N ALA A 47 8.47 9.36 -13.29
CA ALA A 47 9.56 10.31 -13.47
C ALA A 47 10.73 10.02 -12.50
N ASP A 48 11.94 10.47 -12.88
CA ASP A 48 13.18 10.24 -12.10
C ASP A 48 13.14 10.79 -10.66
N ASN A 49 12.27 11.75 -10.38
CA ASN A 49 12.05 12.30 -9.04
C ASN A 49 10.83 11.70 -8.32
N GLN A 50 10.30 10.58 -8.81
CA GLN A 50 9.16 9.88 -8.22
C GLN A 50 9.58 8.50 -7.70
N ILE A 51 8.84 8.05 -6.69
CA ILE A 51 8.96 6.73 -6.09
C ILE A 51 7.57 6.09 -6.13
N LYS A 52 7.44 4.95 -6.82
CA LYS A 52 6.22 4.14 -6.78
C LYS A 52 6.33 3.09 -5.69
N VAL A 53 5.31 3.03 -4.85
CA VAL A 53 5.26 2.19 -3.64
C VAL A 53 4.05 1.27 -3.71
N ILE A 54 4.22 0.01 -3.33
CA ILE A 54 3.10 -0.94 -3.16
C ILE A 54 3.11 -1.50 -1.73
N SER A 55 1.93 -1.62 -1.11
CA SER A 55 1.66 -2.45 0.07
C SER A 55 0.79 -3.62 -0.34
N PHE A 56 1.19 -4.85 0.01
CA PHE A 56 0.47 -6.04 -0.40
C PHE A 56 0.46 -7.13 0.67
N ASN A 57 -0.66 -7.32 1.36
CA ASN A 57 -0.90 -8.52 2.13
C ASN A 57 -1.09 -9.70 1.17
N VAL A 58 -0.09 -10.58 1.08
CA VAL A 58 -0.07 -11.71 0.12
C VAL A 58 -0.93 -12.89 0.57
N ARG A 59 -1.59 -12.81 1.71
CA ARG A 59 -2.28 -13.93 2.37
C ARG A 59 -1.38 -15.13 2.60
N THR A 60 -1.24 -15.56 3.82
CA THR A 60 -0.34 -16.65 4.22
C THR A 60 -0.58 -17.94 3.40
N SER A 61 0.49 -18.63 3.02
CA SER A 61 0.43 -19.88 2.26
C SER A 61 -0.20 -21.05 3.03
N THR A 62 -0.36 -20.91 4.34
CA THR A 62 -1.00 -21.93 5.19
C THR A 62 -2.50 -21.75 5.32
N GLY A 63 -3.04 -20.57 4.97
CA GLY A 63 -4.46 -20.35 4.81
C GLY A 63 -4.97 -20.96 3.51
N ASP A 64 -6.24 -21.29 3.47
CA ASP A 64 -6.98 -21.64 2.25
C ASP A 64 -6.41 -22.82 1.43
N LYS A 65 -5.55 -23.68 2.00
CA LYS A 65 -4.79 -24.75 1.32
C LYS A 65 -5.64 -25.71 0.47
N ASN A 66 -6.87 -25.96 0.85
CA ASN A 66 -7.76 -26.90 0.19
C ASN A 66 -8.92 -26.21 -0.54
N THR A 67 -8.73 -24.97 -0.94
CA THR A 67 -9.73 -24.16 -1.63
C THR A 67 -9.19 -23.65 -2.97
N SER A 68 -10.04 -23.04 -3.78
CA SER A 68 -9.66 -22.33 -5.01
C SER A 68 -8.70 -21.14 -4.75
N ASN A 69 -8.59 -20.72 -3.50
CA ASN A 69 -7.75 -19.59 -3.07
C ASN A 69 -6.37 -20.03 -2.53
N ALA A 70 -6.01 -21.30 -2.68
CA ALA A 70 -4.72 -21.82 -2.24
C ALA A 70 -3.55 -21.07 -2.89
N TRP A 71 -2.47 -20.84 -2.12
CA TRP A 71 -1.29 -20.13 -2.58
C TRP A 71 -0.76 -20.60 -3.93
N ASP A 72 -0.68 -21.94 -4.13
CA ASP A 72 -0.14 -22.51 -5.36
C ASP A 72 -0.96 -22.20 -6.61
N LEU A 73 -2.24 -21.88 -6.46
CA LEU A 73 -3.13 -21.50 -7.56
C LEU A 73 -3.06 -19.99 -7.88
N ARG A 74 -2.88 -19.14 -6.87
CA ARG A 74 -2.94 -17.69 -7.02
C ARG A 74 -1.57 -17.02 -7.23
N LYS A 75 -0.48 -17.65 -6.79
CA LYS A 75 0.88 -17.08 -6.86
C LYS A 75 1.34 -16.72 -8.27
N LYS A 76 0.82 -17.40 -9.30
CA LYS A 76 1.20 -17.18 -10.70
C LYS A 76 0.84 -15.78 -11.22
N ALA A 77 -0.17 -15.13 -10.62
CA ALA A 77 -0.58 -13.78 -10.98
C ALA A 77 0.33 -12.69 -10.39
N ILE A 78 1.16 -13.01 -9.40
CA ILE A 78 1.97 -12.03 -8.69
C ILE A 78 3.12 -11.47 -9.55
N PRO A 79 3.94 -12.31 -10.25
CA PRO A 79 5.01 -11.78 -11.08
C PRO A 79 4.52 -10.84 -12.20
N PRO A 80 3.48 -11.17 -13.01
CA PRO A 80 3.00 -10.26 -14.03
C PRO A 80 2.40 -8.97 -13.45
N MET A 81 1.77 -9.01 -12.26
CA MET A 81 1.32 -7.81 -11.57
C MET A 81 2.50 -6.89 -11.25
N PHE A 82 3.57 -7.40 -10.62
CA PHE A 82 4.75 -6.59 -10.32
C PHE A 82 5.50 -6.13 -11.58
N ALA A 83 5.50 -6.91 -12.65
CA ALA A 83 6.08 -6.50 -13.94
C ALA A 83 5.30 -5.31 -14.53
N LYS A 84 3.97 -5.29 -14.45
CA LYS A 84 3.12 -4.19 -14.91
C LYS A 84 3.24 -2.97 -13.99
N GLU A 85 3.02 -3.16 -12.70
CA GLU A 85 3.04 -2.07 -11.71
C GLU A 85 4.44 -1.45 -11.54
N ASN A 86 5.49 -2.22 -11.71
CA ASN A 86 6.88 -1.79 -11.72
C ASN A 86 7.26 -0.84 -10.55
N PRO A 87 6.95 -1.20 -9.27
CA PRO A 87 7.22 -0.31 -8.15
C PRO A 87 8.72 -0.13 -7.88
N THR A 88 9.10 1.03 -7.34
CA THR A 88 10.47 1.28 -6.84
C THR A 88 10.75 0.41 -5.61
N VAL A 89 9.79 0.33 -4.69
CA VAL A 89 9.83 -0.49 -3.47
C VAL A 89 8.44 -1.03 -3.14
N PHE A 90 8.38 -2.19 -2.51
CA PHE A 90 7.09 -2.70 -2.00
C PHE A 90 7.25 -3.45 -0.68
N GLY A 91 6.22 -3.36 0.14
CA GLY A 91 6.08 -4.12 1.38
C GLY A 91 5.08 -5.26 1.23
N VAL A 92 5.41 -6.42 1.78
CA VAL A 92 4.50 -7.57 1.84
C VAL A 92 4.20 -7.95 3.29
N GLN A 93 2.98 -8.37 3.56
CA GLN A 93 2.51 -8.87 4.85
C GLN A 93 2.05 -10.33 4.69
N GLU A 94 2.03 -11.08 5.78
CA GLU A 94 1.68 -12.51 5.87
C GLU A 94 2.60 -13.46 5.08
N ALA A 95 3.68 -12.98 4.49
CA ALA A 95 4.56 -13.82 3.68
C ALA A 95 5.37 -14.80 4.55
N ARG A 96 5.14 -16.11 4.41
CA ARG A 96 5.99 -17.14 5.01
C ARG A 96 7.23 -17.37 4.15
N GLU A 97 8.23 -18.09 4.67
CA GLU A 97 9.51 -18.26 3.97
C GLU A 97 9.37 -18.84 2.55
N ASN A 98 8.43 -19.79 2.33
CA ASN A 98 8.17 -20.30 0.98
C ASN A 98 7.60 -19.22 0.02
N GLN A 99 6.86 -18.25 0.54
CA GLN A 99 6.34 -17.10 -0.22
C GLN A 99 7.44 -16.05 -0.43
N MET A 100 8.26 -15.76 0.59
CA MET A 100 9.43 -14.88 0.45
C MET A 100 10.42 -15.43 -0.58
N SER A 101 10.71 -16.75 -0.55
CA SER A 101 11.56 -17.41 -1.54
C SER A 101 10.98 -17.35 -2.95
N PHE A 102 9.66 -17.53 -3.09
CA PHE A 102 8.97 -17.38 -4.37
C PHE A 102 9.11 -15.93 -4.90
N LEU A 103 8.84 -14.93 -4.08
CA LEU A 103 8.94 -13.52 -4.48
C LEU A 103 10.38 -13.16 -4.90
N ARG A 104 11.38 -13.57 -4.12
CA ARG A 104 12.82 -13.35 -4.45
C ARG A 104 13.21 -13.99 -5.78
N SER A 105 12.64 -15.13 -6.13
CA SER A 105 12.99 -15.88 -7.34
C SER A 105 12.18 -15.49 -8.58
N GLN A 106 10.95 -15.01 -8.40
CA GLN A 106 10.01 -14.80 -9.50
C GLN A 106 9.71 -13.33 -9.81
N VAL A 107 9.99 -12.40 -8.88
CA VAL A 107 9.84 -10.97 -9.14
C VAL A 107 11.20 -10.42 -9.58
N ALA A 108 11.43 -10.42 -10.89
CA ALA A 108 12.72 -10.07 -11.47
C ALA A 108 13.14 -8.62 -11.19
N GLY A 109 14.43 -8.41 -10.91
CA GLY A 109 14.99 -7.07 -10.66
C GLY A 109 14.86 -6.56 -9.23
N TYR A 110 14.28 -7.36 -8.33
CA TYR A 110 14.08 -6.98 -6.93
C TYR A 110 14.89 -7.88 -5.99
N GLU A 111 15.40 -7.26 -4.93
CA GLU A 111 15.91 -7.96 -3.74
C GLU A 111 14.94 -7.80 -2.58
N GLY A 112 14.87 -8.80 -1.69
CA GLY A 112 13.95 -8.84 -0.57
C GLY A 112 14.64 -9.02 0.78
N ILE A 113 14.29 -8.17 1.75
CA ILE A 113 14.77 -8.19 3.14
C ILE A 113 13.62 -8.42 4.12
N GLY A 114 13.95 -8.83 5.34
CA GLY A 114 13.04 -9.12 6.43
C GLY A 114 13.33 -10.46 7.06
N VAL A 115 12.81 -10.68 8.25
CA VAL A 115 12.96 -11.92 9.02
C VAL A 115 11.61 -12.44 9.50
N GLY A 116 11.51 -13.74 9.74
CA GLY A 116 10.32 -14.38 10.29
C GLY A 116 10.02 -13.89 11.71
N ARG A 117 8.77 -13.57 11.97
CA ARG A 117 8.34 -12.94 13.23
C ARG A 117 8.46 -13.84 14.47
N ASP A 118 8.50 -15.20 14.28
CA ASP A 118 8.48 -16.12 15.40
C ASP A 118 9.87 -16.37 15.99
N ASP A 119 10.94 -16.24 15.19
CA ASP A 119 12.30 -16.58 15.60
C ASP A 119 13.38 -15.55 15.21
N GLY A 120 13.00 -14.51 14.47
CA GLY A 120 13.94 -13.55 13.90
C GLY A 120 14.82 -14.11 12.79
N LYS A 121 14.40 -15.21 12.16
CA LYS A 121 15.09 -15.88 11.03
C LYS A 121 14.10 -16.19 9.93
N THR A 122 13.50 -17.37 9.92
CA THR A 122 12.60 -17.83 8.85
C THR A 122 11.25 -18.34 9.36
N ALA A 123 11.07 -18.48 10.66
CA ALA A 123 9.84 -19.00 11.23
C ALA A 123 8.76 -17.92 11.35
N GLY A 124 7.51 -18.30 11.04
CA GLY A 124 6.38 -17.41 11.06
C GLY A 124 6.21 -16.63 9.76
N GLU A 125 5.51 -15.53 9.83
CA GLU A 125 5.29 -14.60 8.73
C GLU A 125 6.37 -13.50 8.75
N THR A 126 6.75 -13.01 7.59
CA THR A 126 7.73 -11.94 7.39
C THR A 126 7.02 -10.68 6.90
N MET A 127 7.32 -9.55 7.53
CA MET A 127 6.99 -8.23 7.00
C MET A 127 8.11 -7.84 6.04
N GLY A 128 8.05 -8.42 4.83
CA GLY A 128 9.12 -8.27 3.84
C GLY A 128 9.11 -6.90 3.19
N ILE A 129 10.29 -6.38 2.86
CA ILE A 129 10.49 -5.22 2.00
C ILE A 129 11.26 -5.68 0.78
N PHE A 130 10.74 -5.38 -0.40
CA PHE A 130 11.39 -5.62 -1.68
C PHE A 130 11.71 -4.29 -2.35
N TYR A 131 12.85 -4.23 -3.00
CA TYR A 131 13.33 -3.01 -3.64
C TYR A 131 13.98 -3.30 -4.98
N LYS A 132 13.72 -2.43 -5.95
CA LYS A 132 14.25 -2.55 -7.30
C LYS A 132 15.70 -2.09 -7.34
N THR A 133 16.61 -3.03 -7.61
CA THR A 133 18.05 -2.79 -7.49
C THR A 133 18.63 -1.81 -8.52
N SER A 134 17.91 -1.61 -9.65
CA SER A 134 18.26 -0.54 -10.60
C SER A 134 17.99 0.86 -10.03
N ASP A 135 16.94 1.00 -9.20
CA ASP A 135 16.38 2.30 -8.82
C ASP A 135 16.84 2.74 -7.43
N VAL A 136 17.12 1.79 -6.52
CA VAL A 136 17.55 2.12 -5.16
C VAL A 136 18.77 1.33 -4.71
N GLU A 137 19.53 1.91 -3.80
CA GLU A 137 20.61 1.31 -3.04
C GLU A 137 20.16 1.12 -1.58
N LEU A 138 20.30 -0.09 -1.05
CA LEU A 138 20.05 -0.38 0.36
C LEU A 138 21.22 0.12 1.22
N VAL A 139 20.97 1.07 2.12
CA VAL A 139 21.98 1.63 3.02
C VAL A 139 22.05 0.86 4.33
N LYS A 140 20.89 0.62 4.95
CA LYS A 140 20.76 -0.16 6.21
C LYS A 140 19.33 -0.64 6.39
N TRP A 141 19.15 -1.69 7.15
CA TRP A 141 17.82 -2.21 7.49
C TRP A 141 17.82 -2.95 8.82
N GLY A 142 16.64 -3.26 9.33
CA GLY A 142 16.43 -4.08 10.50
C GLY A 142 14.97 -4.45 10.69
N THR A 143 14.71 -5.30 11.66
CA THR A 143 13.35 -5.68 12.09
C THR A 143 13.27 -5.57 13.60
N PHE A 144 12.14 -5.09 14.12
CA PHE A 144 11.84 -5.06 15.54
C PHE A 144 10.43 -5.60 15.81
N TRP A 145 10.22 -6.12 17.02
CA TRP A 145 8.94 -6.67 17.46
C TRP A 145 8.06 -5.57 18.04
N LEU A 146 6.77 -5.62 17.73
CA LEU A 146 5.77 -4.71 18.29
C LEU A 146 5.39 -5.18 19.69
N SER A 147 6.27 -4.94 20.64
CA SER A 147 6.15 -5.35 22.03
C SER A 147 6.96 -4.44 22.96
N GLN A 148 6.87 -4.71 24.25
CA GLN A 148 7.68 -4.04 25.27
C GLN A 148 9.17 -4.46 25.24
N THR A 149 9.51 -5.50 24.48
CA THR A 149 10.88 -5.99 24.25
C THR A 149 11.17 -6.08 22.76
N PRO A 150 11.31 -4.93 22.05
CA PRO A 150 11.31 -4.88 20.59
C PRO A 150 12.52 -5.56 19.93
N ASP A 151 13.60 -5.78 20.65
CA ASP A 151 14.84 -6.32 20.11
C ASP A 151 14.88 -7.86 20.09
N THR A 152 13.85 -8.51 20.62
CA THR A 152 13.74 -9.98 20.67
C THR A 152 12.35 -10.47 20.29
N PRO A 153 12.23 -11.70 19.74
CA PRO A 153 10.94 -12.28 19.44
C PRO A 153 10.01 -12.30 20.65
N SER A 154 8.96 -11.49 20.58
CA SER A 154 8.02 -11.32 21.70
C SER A 154 6.65 -10.86 21.21
N LYS A 155 5.61 -11.14 22.04
CA LYS A 155 4.25 -10.62 21.85
C LYS A 155 4.04 -9.41 22.74
N GLY A 156 3.50 -8.33 22.15
CA GLY A 156 3.18 -7.12 22.89
C GLY A 156 1.72 -7.05 23.32
N TRP A 157 1.48 -6.52 24.50
CA TRP A 157 0.16 -6.18 25.05
C TRP A 157 -0.85 -7.34 24.94
N ASP A 158 -2.02 -7.10 24.30
CA ASP A 158 -3.07 -8.07 24.05
C ASP A 158 -2.98 -8.74 22.66
N ALA A 159 -1.80 -8.70 22.01
CA ALA A 159 -1.60 -9.28 20.69
C ALA A 159 -1.88 -10.78 20.65
N LYS A 160 -2.61 -11.22 19.61
CA LYS A 160 -2.84 -12.64 19.35
C LYS A 160 -1.57 -13.33 18.83
N TYR A 161 -0.82 -12.62 17.97
CA TYR A 161 0.39 -13.13 17.32
C TYR A 161 1.58 -12.23 17.60
N TYR A 162 2.79 -12.73 17.37
CA TYR A 162 3.97 -11.88 17.24
C TYR A 162 3.75 -10.94 16.07
N ARG A 163 4.06 -9.65 16.26
CA ARG A 163 4.00 -8.64 15.23
C ARG A 163 5.34 -7.92 15.14
N THR A 164 5.76 -7.64 13.92
CA THR A 164 7.03 -7.01 13.63
C THR A 164 6.86 -5.84 12.69
N ALA A 165 7.81 -4.91 12.70
CA ALA A 165 8.00 -3.94 11.65
C ALA A 165 9.42 -4.11 11.09
N THR A 166 9.54 -4.24 9.78
CA THR A 166 10.80 -4.19 9.05
C THR A 166 11.00 -2.79 8.52
N TRP A 167 12.19 -2.25 8.69
CA TRP A 167 12.55 -0.91 8.21
C TRP A 167 13.83 -0.96 7.39
N ALA A 168 13.96 -0.01 6.46
CA ALA A 168 15.15 0.17 5.65
C ALA A 168 15.39 1.66 5.39
N VAL A 169 16.64 2.01 5.16
CA VAL A 169 17.05 3.29 4.57
C VAL A 169 17.58 3.00 3.19
N PHE A 170 17.00 3.66 2.20
CA PHE A 170 17.35 3.55 0.80
C PHE A 170 17.87 4.88 0.28
N LYS A 171 18.79 4.81 -0.70
CA LYS A 171 19.15 5.94 -1.56
C LYS A 171 18.52 5.72 -2.93
N HIS A 172 17.62 6.60 -3.33
CA HIS A 172 17.02 6.59 -4.66
C HIS A 172 18.02 7.10 -5.69
N LYS A 173 18.43 6.24 -6.60
CA LYS A 173 19.52 6.51 -7.54
C LYS A 173 19.19 7.63 -8.53
N PRO A 174 17.98 7.69 -9.15
CA PRO A 174 17.67 8.74 -10.11
C PRO A 174 17.65 10.14 -9.47
N SER A 175 17.00 10.31 -8.30
CA SER A 175 16.90 11.62 -7.64
C SER A 175 18.02 11.94 -6.66
N GLY A 176 18.82 10.93 -6.26
CA GLY A 176 19.84 11.07 -5.21
C GLY A 176 19.30 11.16 -3.78
N VAL A 177 17.98 11.17 -3.58
CA VAL A 177 17.36 11.33 -2.27
C VAL A 177 17.50 10.05 -1.44
N THR A 178 17.86 10.24 -0.17
CA THR A 178 17.79 9.17 0.84
C THR A 178 16.43 9.21 1.52
N PHE A 179 15.78 8.06 1.71
CA PHE A 179 14.50 7.95 2.39
C PHE A 179 14.43 6.71 3.29
N MET A 180 13.57 6.74 4.30
CA MET A 180 13.27 5.62 5.16
C MET A 180 11.97 4.95 4.73
N TYR A 181 11.98 3.61 4.67
CA TYR A 181 10.82 2.79 4.40
C TYR A 181 10.54 1.86 5.57
N VAL A 182 9.28 1.75 5.98
CA VAL A 182 8.85 0.85 7.05
C VAL A 182 7.66 0.03 6.55
N ASN A 183 7.67 -1.28 6.83
CA ASN A 183 6.57 -2.18 6.50
C ASN A 183 6.16 -2.98 7.73
N THR A 184 4.86 -3.09 7.98
CA THR A 184 4.33 -3.81 9.14
C THR A 184 2.99 -4.50 8.86
N HIS A 185 2.49 -5.26 9.83
CA HIS A 185 1.14 -5.82 9.89
C HIS A 185 0.69 -5.80 11.35
N LEU A 186 -0.26 -4.93 11.66
CA LEU A 186 -0.78 -4.79 13.02
C LEU A 186 -1.65 -5.98 13.43
N ASP A 187 -1.86 -6.16 14.74
CA ASP A 187 -2.60 -7.32 15.24
C ASP A 187 -4.10 -7.25 14.90
N ASN A 188 -4.65 -8.34 14.40
CA ASN A 188 -6.05 -8.42 13.96
C ASN A 188 -7.07 -8.55 15.12
N ALA A 189 -6.61 -8.83 16.34
CA ALA A 189 -7.48 -9.02 17.49
C ALA A 189 -7.22 -7.98 18.61
N GLY A 190 -5.96 -7.77 18.98
CA GLY A 190 -5.56 -6.92 20.10
C GLY A 190 -5.68 -5.43 19.79
N LYS A 191 -6.62 -4.73 20.42
CA LYS A 191 -6.79 -3.28 20.23
C LYS A 191 -5.60 -2.50 20.82
N LEU A 192 -5.17 -2.87 22.03
CA LEU A 192 -4.01 -2.25 22.68
C LEU A 192 -2.72 -2.54 21.89
N ALA A 193 -2.60 -3.75 21.32
CA ALA A 193 -1.46 -4.12 20.50
C ALA A 193 -1.40 -3.28 19.22
N ARG A 194 -2.53 -2.99 18.55
CA ARG A 194 -2.56 -2.08 17.40
C ARG A 194 -2.15 -0.67 17.79
N GLN A 195 -2.77 -0.13 18.84
CA GLN A 195 -2.51 1.24 19.29
C GLN A 195 -1.05 1.43 19.72
N ASN A 196 -0.56 0.60 20.62
CA ASN A 196 0.80 0.72 21.12
C ASN A 196 1.86 0.27 20.10
N GLY A 197 1.52 -0.69 19.24
CA GLY A 197 2.38 -1.09 18.13
C GLY A 197 2.62 0.06 17.16
N LEU A 198 1.59 0.82 16.80
CA LEU A 198 1.74 1.99 15.93
C LEU A 198 2.48 3.14 16.61
N LEU A 199 2.25 3.36 17.92
CA LEU A 199 3.04 4.30 18.72
C LEU A 199 4.52 3.92 18.71
N LEU A 200 4.86 2.65 18.94
CA LEU A 200 6.23 2.16 18.91
C LEU A 200 6.86 2.34 17.52
N ILE A 201 6.12 2.07 16.44
CA ILE A 201 6.62 2.31 15.07
C ILE A 201 6.94 3.78 14.87
N ARG A 202 6.07 4.69 15.29
CA ARG A 202 6.32 6.14 15.25
C ARG A 202 7.61 6.50 15.99
N ASP A 203 7.78 6.00 17.21
CA ASP A 203 8.94 6.32 18.04
C ASP A 203 10.23 5.75 17.42
N LYS A 204 10.18 4.53 16.86
CA LYS A 204 11.30 3.92 16.12
C LYS A 204 11.62 4.63 14.80
N ILE A 205 10.64 5.17 14.10
CA ILE A 205 10.88 6.05 12.95
C ILE A 205 11.66 7.29 13.39
N ILE A 206 11.30 7.93 14.50
CA ILE A 206 12.00 9.10 15.01
C ILE A 206 13.43 8.72 15.45
N GLU A 207 13.60 7.60 16.15
CA GLU A 207 14.89 7.12 16.64
C GLU A 207 15.85 6.75 15.49
N TYR A 208 15.39 6.01 14.49
CA TYR A 208 16.25 5.46 13.43
C TYR A 208 16.46 6.43 12.27
N ASN A 209 15.59 7.43 12.09
CA ASN A 209 15.68 8.44 11.04
C ASN A 209 16.60 9.60 11.44
N THR A 210 17.86 9.28 11.68
CA THR A 210 18.88 10.26 12.14
C THR A 210 19.20 11.35 11.13
N GLY A 211 18.89 11.14 9.85
CA GLY A 211 19.10 12.10 8.76
C GLY A 211 17.88 12.96 8.48
N ASN A 212 16.80 12.83 9.24
CA ASN A 212 15.51 13.48 8.99
C ASN A 212 15.02 13.31 7.54
N TRP A 213 15.26 12.12 6.99
CA TRP A 213 14.88 11.78 5.62
C TRP A 213 13.36 11.68 5.45
N PRO A 214 12.84 11.83 4.23
CA PRO A 214 11.49 11.43 3.89
C PRO A 214 11.18 10.00 4.34
N VAL A 215 9.94 9.73 4.73
CA VAL A 215 9.51 8.45 5.30
C VAL A 215 8.30 7.92 4.55
N ILE A 216 8.28 6.61 4.32
CA ILE A 216 7.14 5.86 3.80
C ILE A 216 6.83 4.73 4.79
N LEU A 217 5.56 4.57 5.15
CA LEU A 217 5.07 3.48 6.00
C LEU A 217 3.94 2.75 5.28
N THR A 218 4.13 1.47 5.01
CA THR A 218 3.13 0.57 4.43
C THR A 218 2.69 -0.48 5.43
N ALA A 219 1.42 -0.82 5.43
CA ALA A 219 0.92 -1.90 6.26
C ALA A 219 -0.48 -2.37 5.88
N ASP A 220 -0.79 -3.62 6.27
CA ASP A 220 -2.11 -4.00 6.73
C ASP A 220 -2.23 -3.56 8.20
N PHE A 221 -3.03 -2.52 8.44
CA PHE A 221 -3.22 -1.98 9.79
C PHE A 221 -4.32 -2.70 10.57
N ASN A 222 -5.10 -3.60 9.93
CA ASN A 222 -6.30 -4.21 10.53
C ASN A 222 -7.25 -3.16 11.14
N SER A 223 -7.26 -1.97 10.59
CA SER A 223 -8.04 -0.80 11.07
C SER A 223 -8.41 0.09 9.90
N THR A 224 -9.64 0.59 9.92
CA THR A 224 -10.15 1.55 8.94
C THR A 224 -9.68 2.98 9.25
N THR A 225 -9.72 3.88 8.28
CA THR A 225 -9.19 5.25 8.37
C THR A 225 -9.74 6.10 9.51
N ASP A 226 -10.91 5.76 10.04
CA ASP A 226 -11.58 6.43 11.16
C ASP A 226 -11.16 5.88 12.53
N ASP A 227 -10.36 4.81 12.59
CA ASP A 227 -9.88 4.25 13.85
C ASP A 227 -8.95 5.26 14.57
N PRO A 228 -9.19 5.55 15.86
CA PRO A 228 -8.35 6.46 16.64
C PRO A 228 -6.87 6.05 16.76
N ILE A 229 -6.50 4.82 16.41
CA ILE A 229 -5.08 4.42 16.41
C ILE A 229 -4.23 5.33 15.52
N PHE A 230 -4.81 5.84 14.42
CA PHE A 230 -4.11 6.70 13.47
C PHE A 230 -3.81 8.11 14.01
N ASP A 231 -4.42 8.54 15.12
CA ASP A 231 -4.10 9.83 15.74
C ASP A 231 -2.63 9.91 16.16
N SER A 232 -1.99 8.76 16.41
CA SER A 232 -0.57 8.66 16.72
C SER A 232 0.36 9.04 15.57
N VAL A 233 -0.11 8.96 14.32
CA VAL A 233 0.69 9.23 13.10
C VAL A 233 0.14 10.40 12.27
N LYS A 234 -1.13 10.78 12.42
CA LYS A 234 -1.78 11.87 11.65
C LYS A 234 -1.08 13.22 11.71
N GLY A 235 -0.40 13.55 12.79
CA GLY A 235 0.39 14.79 12.90
C GLY A 235 1.79 14.72 12.32
N LEU A 236 2.25 13.49 12.01
CA LEU A 236 3.61 13.22 11.56
C LEU A 236 3.65 12.79 10.08
N MET A 237 2.64 12.08 9.62
CA MET A 237 2.57 11.48 8.28
C MET A 237 1.20 11.71 7.65
N THR A 238 1.16 11.63 6.34
CA THR A 238 -0.02 11.84 5.50
C THR A 238 -0.44 10.51 4.87
N ASP A 239 -1.73 10.19 4.90
CA ASP A 239 -2.29 9.02 4.20
C ASP A 239 -2.41 9.31 2.70
N ALA A 240 -1.77 8.51 1.86
CA ALA A 240 -1.74 8.68 0.42
C ALA A 240 -3.14 8.59 -0.20
N ARG A 241 -4.00 7.69 0.30
CA ARG A 241 -5.37 7.51 -0.21
C ARG A 241 -6.20 8.78 -0.10
N THR A 242 -6.03 9.54 0.97
CA THR A 242 -6.84 10.74 1.24
C THR A 242 -6.21 12.02 0.70
N ALA A 243 -4.90 12.03 0.51
CA ALA A 243 -4.15 13.25 0.18
C ALA A 243 -3.72 13.33 -1.28
N CYS A 244 -3.59 12.21 -1.99
CA CYS A 244 -3.24 12.26 -3.41
C CYS A 244 -4.38 12.86 -4.25
N PRO A 245 -4.06 13.75 -5.20
CA PRO A 245 -5.07 14.36 -6.07
C PRO A 245 -5.77 13.36 -7.00
N VAL A 246 -5.10 12.26 -7.33
CA VAL A 246 -5.67 11.13 -8.07
C VAL A 246 -5.79 9.96 -7.12
N THR A 247 -7.01 9.50 -6.84
CA THR A 247 -7.28 8.39 -5.92
C THR A 247 -8.53 7.64 -6.31
N ASP A 248 -8.68 6.41 -5.83
CA ASP A 248 -9.89 5.60 -5.99
C ASP A 248 -10.61 5.38 -4.64
N LYS A 249 -11.80 4.76 -4.72
CA LYS A 249 -12.67 4.49 -3.56
C LYS A 249 -12.78 2.99 -3.23
N TYR A 250 -11.99 2.14 -3.86
CA TYR A 250 -12.08 0.70 -3.66
C TYR A 250 -11.47 0.27 -2.33
N GLY A 251 -12.08 -0.72 -1.68
CA GLY A 251 -11.52 -1.35 -0.49
C GLY A 251 -10.25 -2.14 -0.82
N SER A 252 -9.34 -2.20 0.12
CA SER A 252 -8.13 -3.01 0.00
C SER A 252 -8.36 -4.46 0.43
N TYR A 253 -9.13 -4.71 1.50
CA TYR A 253 -9.54 -6.06 1.89
C TYR A 253 -10.78 -6.48 1.11
N ASN A 254 -10.64 -7.45 0.21
CA ASN A 254 -11.71 -7.97 -0.62
C ASN A 254 -12.39 -9.23 -0.04
N GLY A 255 -11.75 -9.93 0.91
CA GLY A 255 -12.29 -11.13 1.54
C GLY A 255 -12.76 -12.17 0.52
N TRP A 256 -11.99 -12.38 -0.54
CA TRP A 256 -12.36 -13.24 -1.68
C TRP A 256 -13.65 -12.79 -2.38
N GLY A 257 -13.85 -11.49 -2.52
CA GLY A 257 -15.02 -10.88 -3.16
C GLY A 257 -16.19 -10.61 -2.23
N GLN A 258 -16.03 -10.79 -0.91
CA GLN A 258 -17.11 -10.63 0.06
C GLN A 258 -16.95 -9.39 0.96
N SER A 259 -15.91 -8.58 0.76
CA SER A 259 -15.64 -7.39 1.55
C SER A 259 -15.16 -6.24 0.66
N ASN A 260 -15.27 -5.02 1.17
CA ASN A 260 -14.75 -3.79 0.55
C ASN A 260 -14.19 -2.86 1.63
N SER A 261 -13.51 -3.43 2.64
CA SER A 261 -12.95 -2.65 3.73
C SER A 261 -11.60 -2.03 3.35
N VAL A 262 -11.32 -0.84 3.86
CA VAL A 262 -10.03 -0.15 3.67
C VAL A 262 -9.22 -0.35 4.95
N ILE A 263 -8.26 -1.26 4.93
CA ILE A 263 -7.41 -1.58 6.08
C ILE A 263 -5.92 -1.64 5.74
N ASP A 264 -5.59 -1.55 4.45
CA ASP A 264 -4.23 -1.39 3.97
C ASP A 264 -3.99 0.07 3.58
N HIS A 265 -2.94 0.66 4.12
CA HIS A 265 -2.64 2.07 3.94
C HIS A 265 -1.17 2.29 3.58
N ILE A 266 -0.92 3.41 2.89
CA ILE A 266 0.40 3.96 2.62
C ILE A 266 0.45 5.35 3.22
N PHE A 267 1.24 5.50 4.29
CA PHE A 267 1.53 6.80 4.87
C PHE A 267 2.88 7.31 4.39
N TYR A 268 3.00 8.63 4.24
CA TYR A 268 4.26 9.26 3.84
C TYR A 268 4.50 10.58 4.55
N ARG A 269 5.77 11.00 4.60
CA ARG A 269 6.24 12.30 5.06
C ARG A 269 7.41 12.76 4.20
N GLY A 270 7.48 14.05 3.86
CA GLY A 270 8.58 14.63 3.08
C GLY A 270 8.52 14.29 1.59
N PHE A 271 7.34 13.94 1.10
CA PHE A 271 6.99 13.74 -0.31
C PHE A 271 5.75 14.55 -0.67
N ASN A 272 5.50 14.73 -1.97
CA ASN A 272 4.22 15.15 -2.52
C ASN A 272 3.49 13.91 -3.07
N GLY A 273 2.29 13.63 -2.59
CA GLY A 273 1.46 12.56 -3.14
C GLY A 273 0.96 12.92 -4.54
N ILE A 274 1.17 12.04 -5.52
CA ILE A 274 0.73 12.23 -6.90
C ILE A 274 -0.53 11.41 -7.18
N SER A 275 -0.46 10.09 -6.94
CA SER A 275 -1.60 9.20 -7.16
C SER A 275 -1.62 8.08 -6.12
N PHE A 276 -2.81 7.55 -5.90
CA PHE A 276 -3.07 6.35 -5.13
C PHE A 276 -4.08 5.49 -5.90
N HIS A 277 -3.86 4.18 -5.97
CA HIS A 277 -4.86 3.26 -6.52
C HIS A 277 -4.81 1.89 -5.88
N THR A 278 -5.94 1.19 -5.94
CA THR A 278 -6.11 -0.20 -5.54
C THR A 278 -5.93 -1.09 -6.77
N VAL A 279 -4.94 -1.97 -6.79
CA VAL A 279 -4.61 -2.84 -7.93
C VAL A 279 -5.62 -3.98 -7.99
N ARG A 280 -6.58 -3.89 -8.92
CA ARG A 280 -7.70 -4.83 -9.04
C ARG A 280 -7.71 -5.63 -10.35
N ASP A 281 -6.72 -5.42 -11.18
CA ASP A 281 -6.61 -6.12 -12.45
C ASP A 281 -6.45 -7.63 -12.27
N VAL A 282 -6.97 -8.37 -13.24
CA VAL A 282 -6.86 -9.83 -13.28
C VAL A 282 -5.58 -10.18 -14.03
N TYR A 283 -4.67 -10.88 -13.37
CA TYR A 283 -3.42 -11.34 -13.94
C TYR A 283 -3.44 -12.86 -14.07
N ASP A 284 -3.01 -13.37 -15.22
CA ASP A 284 -2.92 -14.81 -15.51
C ASP A 284 -4.21 -15.60 -15.18
N GLY A 285 -5.37 -14.95 -15.39
CA GLY A 285 -6.68 -15.55 -15.13
C GLY A 285 -7.03 -15.74 -13.64
N VAL A 286 -6.24 -15.20 -12.72
CA VAL A 286 -6.48 -15.27 -11.27
C VAL A 286 -7.33 -14.07 -10.84
N GLN A 287 -8.56 -14.33 -10.43
CA GLN A 287 -9.51 -13.31 -9.97
C GLN A 287 -9.02 -12.57 -8.71
N TYR A 288 -8.46 -13.30 -7.75
CA TYR A 288 -7.94 -12.74 -6.51
C TYR A 288 -6.56 -13.32 -6.21
N MET A 289 -5.52 -12.48 -6.27
CA MET A 289 -4.15 -12.87 -5.89
C MET A 289 -4.01 -13.09 -4.38
N SER A 290 -4.89 -12.45 -3.61
CA SER A 290 -5.00 -12.50 -2.15
C SER A 290 -6.42 -12.11 -1.74
N ASP A 291 -6.80 -12.30 -0.48
CA ASP A 291 -7.99 -11.69 0.12
C ASP A 291 -7.84 -10.18 0.37
N HIS A 292 -6.67 -9.64 0.03
CA HIS A 292 -6.41 -8.22 -0.11
C HIS A 292 -6.03 -7.88 -1.56
N TYR A 293 -6.41 -6.69 -2.01
CA TYR A 293 -5.83 -6.08 -3.20
C TYR A 293 -4.54 -5.34 -2.80
N PRO A 294 -3.48 -5.38 -3.62
CA PRO A 294 -2.37 -4.47 -3.44
C PRO A 294 -2.85 -3.02 -3.52
N VAL A 295 -2.28 -2.15 -2.71
CA VAL A 295 -2.48 -0.70 -2.83
C VAL A 295 -1.19 -0.04 -3.26
N SER A 296 -1.29 0.92 -4.18
CA SER A 296 -0.16 1.57 -4.83
C SER A 296 -0.23 3.08 -4.67
N ALA A 297 0.91 3.72 -4.49
CA ALA A 297 1.03 5.18 -4.50
C ALA A 297 2.26 5.63 -5.28
N VAL A 298 2.12 6.75 -6.00
CA VAL A 298 3.25 7.48 -6.61
C VAL A 298 3.50 8.71 -5.77
N LEU A 299 4.72 8.82 -5.26
CA LEU A 299 5.19 9.88 -4.38
C LEU A 299 6.33 10.65 -5.06
N GLN A 300 6.23 11.96 -5.12
CA GLN A 300 7.28 12.81 -5.68
C GLN A 300 8.17 13.35 -4.57
N VAL A 301 9.47 13.23 -4.78
CA VAL A 301 10.49 13.83 -3.91
C VAL A 301 10.30 15.35 -3.87
N GLN A 302 10.31 15.93 -2.68
CA GLN A 302 10.33 17.39 -2.49
C GLN A 302 11.75 17.91 -2.76
N ASN A 303 11.84 18.95 -3.58
CA ASN A 303 13.11 19.64 -3.87
C ASN A 303 13.56 20.49 -2.67
#